data_5d9ae7d9ed2ec31064b8d39cbbe03c9b
#
_entry.id   5d9ae7d9ed2ec31064b8d39cbbe03c9b
#
_cell.length_a   1.000
_cell.length_b   1.000
_cell.length_c   1.000
_cell.angle_alpha   90.00
_cell.angle_beta   90.00
_cell.angle_gamma   90.00
#
_symmetry.space_group_name_H-M   'P 1'
#
loop_
_entity.id
_entity.type
_entity.pdbx_description
1 polymer ?
#
loop_
_entity_poly.entity_id
_entity_poly.type
_entity_poly.pdbx_seq_one_letter_code
_entity_poly.pdbx_strand_id
1 'polypeptide(L)'
;MKNQYFSLFQLPAQFELDSALLNERYRALAAQCHPDKFAAHSAFEQKQAMMMATTINEAYRTLQDPIQRAAYLLQAQDIDADAPEHTQFAPEFLMQQMEWREALADAHSEQNEQALQQLANEISQAQQDLLQQLQQAFSAQQYETAAQLVRQGRFLAKLQQEIQAALP
;
A
#
# COMPACT_ATOMS: atom_id res chain seq x y z
N MET A 1 17.12 -1.30 11.25
CA MET A 1 16.24 -1.11 12.42
C MET A 1 14.80 -1.29 12.00
N LYS A 2 14.04 -2.05 12.79
CA LYS A 2 12.62 -2.27 12.53
C LYS A 2 11.84 -0.98 12.75
N ASN A 3 10.83 -0.71 11.89
CA ASN A 3 9.93 0.45 12.00
C ASN A 3 10.62 1.81 11.84
N GLN A 4 11.79 1.86 11.18
CA GLN A 4 12.52 3.12 11.04
C GLN A 4 11.79 4.17 10.19
N TYR A 5 10.90 3.75 9.27
CA TYR A 5 10.10 4.69 8.48
C TYR A 5 9.11 5.47 9.36
N PHE A 6 8.50 4.79 10.35
CA PHE A 6 7.63 5.48 11.30
C PHE A 6 8.43 6.48 12.16
N SER A 7 9.61 6.06 12.62
CA SER A 7 10.48 6.92 13.43
C SER A 7 10.92 8.16 12.66
N LEU A 8 11.18 8.02 11.37
CA LEU A 8 11.59 9.13 10.51
C LEU A 8 10.58 10.28 10.54
N PHE A 9 9.29 9.95 10.56
CA PHE A 9 8.20 10.93 10.61
C PHE A 9 7.68 11.16 12.03
N GLN A 10 8.34 10.59 13.05
CA GLN A 10 7.94 10.71 14.45
C GLN A 10 6.49 10.25 14.66
N LEU A 11 6.14 9.13 14.04
CA LEU A 11 4.82 8.52 14.13
C LEU A 11 4.91 7.19 14.89
N PRO A 12 3.86 6.79 15.61
CA PRO A 12 3.84 5.46 16.23
C PRO A 12 3.79 4.37 15.15
N ALA A 13 4.49 3.26 15.41
CA ALA A 13 4.55 2.12 14.50
C ALA A 13 3.27 1.30 14.63
N GLN A 14 2.24 1.66 13.89
CA GLN A 14 0.93 1.01 13.92
C GLN A 14 0.25 1.13 12.57
N PHE A 15 -0.72 0.25 12.32
CA PHE A 15 -1.44 0.25 11.04
C PHE A 15 -2.31 1.50 10.89
N GLU A 16 -3.05 1.87 11.95
CA GLU A 16 -3.85 3.09 11.94
C GLU A 16 -2.95 4.31 11.95
N LEU A 17 -3.07 5.15 10.93
CA LEU A 17 -2.16 6.26 10.71
C LEU A 17 -2.95 7.52 10.36
N ASP A 18 -2.56 8.64 10.97
CA ASP A 18 -3.09 9.97 10.61
C ASP A 18 -2.41 10.43 9.32
N SER A 19 -3.12 10.28 8.20
CA SER A 19 -2.60 10.63 6.87
C SER A 19 -2.26 12.11 6.74
N ALA A 20 -3.03 12.99 7.38
CA ALA A 20 -2.78 14.43 7.34
C ALA A 20 -1.46 14.76 8.05
N LEU A 21 -1.22 14.12 9.20
CA LEU A 21 0.02 14.30 9.95
C LEU A 21 1.21 13.74 9.19
N LEU A 22 1.07 12.58 8.57
CA LEU A 22 2.12 12.01 7.72
C LEU A 22 2.49 12.96 6.59
N ASN A 23 1.49 13.51 5.89
CA ASN A 23 1.70 14.44 4.79
C ASN A 23 2.42 15.70 5.24
N GLU A 24 2.02 16.26 6.39
CA GLU A 24 2.64 17.45 6.95
C GLU A 24 4.12 17.20 7.26
N ARG A 25 4.42 16.09 7.93
CA ARG A 25 5.79 15.75 8.32
C ARG A 25 6.67 15.41 7.13
N TYR A 26 6.09 14.74 6.13
CA TYR A 26 6.78 14.47 4.88
C TYR A 26 7.20 15.77 4.19
N ARG A 27 6.29 16.73 4.05
CA ARG A 27 6.58 18.01 3.41
C ARG A 27 7.68 18.76 4.15
N ALA A 28 7.63 18.76 5.48
CA ALA A 28 8.65 19.43 6.30
C ALA A 28 10.04 18.83 6.08
N LEU A 29 10.14 17.49 6.12
CA LEU A 29 11.41 16.80 5.92
C LEU A 29 11.91 16.94 4.48
N ALA A 30 11.05 16.82 3.50
CA ALA A 30 11.43 16.97 2.10
C ALA A 30 11.99 18.37 1.83
N ALA A 31 11.39 19.40 2.43
CA ALA A 31 11.88 20.78 2.30
C ALA A 31 13.26 20.95 2.92
N GLN A 32 13.53 20.32 4.07
CA GLN A 32 14.81 20.38 4.74
C GLN A 32 15.94 19.74 3.94
N CYS A 33 15.64 18.71 3.18
CA CYS A 33 16.63 17.92 2.43
C CYS A 33 16.61 18.21 0.93
N HIS A 34 15.91 19.26 0.51
CA HIS A 34 15.81 19.58 -0.92
C HIS A 34 17.19 19.92 -1.49
N PRO A 35 17.54 19.37 -2.69
CA PRO A 35 18.86 19.62 -3.28
C PRO A 35 19.23 21.08 -3.42
N ASP A 36 18.28 21.97 -3.66
CA ASP A 36 18.53 23.40 -3.83
C ASP A 36 19.13 24.05 -2.57
N LYS A 37 18.83 23.51 -1.38
CA LYS A 37 19.39 23.99 -0.13
C LYS A 37 20.87 23.66 0.05
N PHE A 38 21.35 22.69 -0.73
CA PHE A 38 22.72 22.19 -0.62
C PHE A 38 23.58 22.57 -1.83
N ALA A 39 23.08 23.44 -2.71
CA ALA A 39 23.78 23.82 -3.93
C ALA A 39 25.17 24.41 -3.68
N ALA A 40 25.35 25.14 -2.56
CA ALA A 40 26.61 25.76 -2.18
C ALA A 40 27.44 24.91 -1.21
N HIS A 41 26.95 23.70 -0.88
CA HIS A 41 27.63 22.79 0.07
C HIS A 41 28.62 21.88 -0.67
N SER A 42 29.43 21.14 0.11
CA SER A 42 30.40 20.19 -0.45
C SER A 42 29.70 19.06 -1.21
N ALA A 43 30.45 18.40 -2.10
CA ALA A 43 29.93 17.25 -2.84
C ALA A 43 29.45 16.13 -1.90
N PHE A 44 30.14 15.93 -0.79
CA PHE A 44 29.75 14.93 0.22
C PHE A 44 28.39 15.28 0.86
N GLU A 45 28.20 16.54 1.25
CA GLU A 45 26.95 17.00 1.85
C GLU A 45 25.79 16.94 0.86
N GLN A 46 26.04 17.29 -0.42
CA GLN A 46 25.04 17.15 -1.48
C GLN A 46 24.62 15.71 -1.66
N LYS A 47 25.57 14.77 -1.64
CA LYS A 47 25.29 13.35 -1.76
C LYS A 47 24.45 12.85 -0.59
N GLN A 48 24.80 13.26 0.64
CA GLN A 48 24.02 12.90 1.83
C GLN A 48 22.59 13.41 1.75
N ALA A 49 22.40 14.65 1.29
CA ALA A 49 21.08 15.23 1.12
C ALA A 49 20.24 14.44 0.10
N MET A 50 20.85 14.03 -1.01
CA MET A 50 20.18 13.20 -2.01
C MET A 50 19.77 11.84 -1.46
N MET A 51 20.65 11.20 -0.70
CA MET A 51 20.37 9.89 -0.09
C MET A 51 19.23 10.02 0.93
N MET A 52 19.23 11.07 1.73
CA MET A 52 18.16 11.33 2.69
C MET A 52 16.83 11.59 1.99
N ALA A 53 16.84 12.40 0.93
CA ALA A 53 15.65 12.68 0.13
C ALA A 53 15.06 11.38 -0.45
N THR A 54 15.90 10.48 -0.93
CA THR A 54 15.48 9.17 -1.44
C THR A 54 14.82 8.35 -0.35
N THR A 55 15.43 8.29 0.83
CA THR A 55 14.88 7.55 1.98
C THR A 55 13.55 8.12 2.42
N ILE A 56 13.44 9.45 2.50
CA ILE A 56 12.19 10.14 2.88
C ILE A 56 11.07 9.79 1.89
N ASN A 57 11.36 9.81 0.59
CA ASN A 57 10.39 9.50 -0.44
C ASN A 57 9.94 8.04 -0.39
N GLU A 58 10.87 7.11 -0.19
CA GLU A 58 10.55 5.68 -0.04
C GLU A 58 9.68 5.43 1.19
N ALA A 59 10.05 6.03 2.31
CA ALA A 59 9.31 5.90 3.56
C ALA A 59 7.88 6.43 3.40
N TYR A 60 7.75 7.59 2.76
CA TYR A 60 6.42 8.18 2.52
C TYR A 60 5.56 7.30 1.63
N ARG A 61 6.10 6.81 0.51
CA ARG A 61 5.36 5.91 -0.39
C ARG A 61 4.89 4.65 0.31
N THR A 62 5.74 4.09 1.16
CA THR A 62 5.41 2.88 1.92
C THR A 62 4.31 3.14 2.93
N LEU A 63 4.41 4.24 3.68
CA LEU A 63 3.47 4.50 4.77
C LEU A 63 2.14 5.08 4.30
N GLN A 64 2.11 5.80 3.17
CA GLN A 64 0.86 6.38 2.68
C GLN A 64 -0.11 5.34 2.13
N ASP A 65 0.39 4.24 1.62
CA ASP A 65 -0.43 3.14 1.07
C ASP A 65 -0.71 2.14 2.19
N PRO A 66 -1.98 1.92 2.57
CA PRO A 66 -2.30 1.01 3.67
C PRO A 66 -1.78 -0.42 3.48
N ILE A 67 -1.78 -0.94 2.26
CA ILE A 67 -1.29 -2.30 1.98
C ILE A 67 0.22 -2.37 2.13
N GLN A 68 0.95 -1.39 1.59
CA GLN A 68 2.40 -1.31 1.74
C GLN A 68 2.78 -1.10 3.21
N ARG A 69 2.02 -0.26 3.92
CA ARG A 69 2.24 -0.04 5.35
C ARG A 69 2.05 -1.33 6.15
N ALA A 70 0.99 -2.09 5.83
CA ALA A 70 0.74 -3.39 6.47
C ALA A 70 1.90 -4.36 6.21
N ALA A 71 2.35 -4.47 4.97
CA ALA A 71 3.49 -5.33 4.62
C ALA A 71 4.75 -4.93 5.37
N TYR A 72 5.00 -3.62 5.49
CA TYR A 72 6.14 -3.09 6.21
C TYR A 72 6.09 -3.43 7.71
N LEU A 73 4.91 -3.29 8.32
CA LEU A 73 4.70 -3.67 9.73
C LEU A 73 4.93 -5.18 9.94
N LEU A 74 4.52 -6.00 8.98
CA LEU A 74 4.72 -7.45 9.06
C LEU A 74 6.19 -7.82 8.95
N GLN A 75 6.98 -7.11 8.14
CA GLN A 75 8.43 -7.31 8.10
C GLN A 75 9.08 -7.11 9.47
N ALA A 76 8.58 -6.14 10.26
CA ALA A 76 9.06 -5.91 11.61
C ALA A 76 8.75 -7.08 12.56
N GLN A 77 7.81 -7.95 12.18
CA GLN A 77 7.46 -9.19 12.89
C GLN A 77 8.11 -10.41 12.23
N ASP A 78 9.09 -10.18 11.34
CA ASP A 78 9.79 -11.22 10.60
C ASP A 78 8.86 -12.04 9.68
N ILE A 79 7.80 -11.41 9.17
CA ILE A 79 6.85 -12.01 8.25
C ILE A 79 6.93 -11.29 6.91
N ASP A 80 7.26 -12.04 5.86
CA ASP A 80 7.21 -11.55 4.48
C ASP A 80 5.88 -11.97 3.86
N ALA A 81 4.94 -11.01 3.78
CA ALA A 81 3.61 -11.29 3.25
C ALA A 81 3.63 -11.69 1.78
N ASP A 82 4.68 -11.32 1.04
CA ASP A 82 4.82 -11.61 -0.39
C ASP A 82 5.64 -12.87 -0.67
N ALA A 83 6.04 -13.61 0.37
CA ALA A 83 6.84 -14.82 0.22
C ALA A 83 6.05 -15.91 -0.52
N PRO A 84 6.74 -16.76 -1.34
CA PRO A 84 6.06 -17.81 -2.10
C PRO A 84 5.22 -18.78 -1.27
N GLU A 85 5.61 -19.05 -0.03
CA GLU A 85 4.87 -19.94 0.88
C GLU A 85 3.50 -19.40 1.28
N HIS A 86 3.26 -18.11 1.09
CA HIS A 86 1.98 -17.45 1.40
C HIS A 86 1.11 -17.28 0.14
N THR A 87 1.35 -18.06 -0.93
CA THR A 87 0.63 -17.89 -2.21
C THR A 87 -0.76 -18.53 -2.24
N GLN A 88 -1.14 -19.23 -1.18
CA GLN A 88 -2.44 -19.90 -1.14
C GLN A 88 -3.50 -18.98 -0.58
N PHE A 89 -4.61 -18.86 -1.31
CA PHE A 89 -5.81 -18.16 -0.85
C PHE A 89 -6.86 -19.16 -0.39
N ALA A 90 -7.76 -18.71 0.50
CA ALA A 90 -8.93 -19.49 0.86
C ALA A 90 -9.76 -19.80 -0.39
N PRO A 91 -10.41 -21.01 -0.48
CA PRO A 91 -11.20 -21.37 -1.67
C PRO A 91 -12.26 -20.34 -2.03
N GLU A 92 -12.90 -19.73 -1.04
CA GLU A 92 -13.92 -18.71 -1.26
C GLU A 92 -13.35 -17.47 -1.96
N PHE A 93 -12.14 -17.07 -1.60
CA PHE A 93 -11.50 -15.93 -2.24
C PHE A 93 -11.05 -16.26 -3.66
N LEU A 94 -10.58 -17.50 -3.89
CA LEU A 94 -10.22 -17.94 -5.24
C LEU A 94 -11.44 -17.92 -6.16
N MET A 95 -12.58 -18.39 -5.67
CA MET A 95 -13.84 -18.35 -6.44
C MET A 95 -14.26 -16.92 -6.75
N GLN A 96 -14.13 -16.03 -5.77
CA GLN A 96 -14.45 -14.62 -5.95
C GLN A 96 -13.52 -13.97 -6.99
N GLN A 97 -12.24 -14.31 -6.99
CA GLN A 97 -11.29 -13.83 -8.00
C GLN A 97 -11.73 -14.24 -9.41
N MET A 98 -12.15 -15.50 -9.56
CA MET A 98 -12.60 -16.02 -10.84
C MET A 98 -13.86 -15.27 -11.32
N GLU A 99 -14.81 -15.03 -10.44
CA GLU A 99 -16.03 -14.29 -10.76
C GLU A 99 -15.72 -12.86 -11.20
N TRP A 100 -14.85 -12.17 -10.48
CA TRP A 100 -14.45 -10.80 -10.83
C TRP A 100 -13.70 -10.74 -12.16
N ARG A 101 -12.80 -11.71 -12.40
CA ARG A 101 -12.04 -11.78 -13.66
C ARG A 101 -12.97 -12.01 -14.84
N GLU A 102 -13.94 -12.90 -14.68
CA GLU A 102 -14.92 -13.17 -15.72
C GLU A 102 -15.80 -11.94 -15.99
N ALA A 103 -16.27 -11.27 -14.93
CA ALA A 103 -17.06 -10.04 -15.07
C ALA A 103 -16.30 -8.95 -15.81
N LEU A 104 -14.99 -8.79 -15.50
CA LEU A 104 -14.15 -7.81 -16.19
C LEU A 104 -13.98 -8.17 -17.66
N ALA A 105 -13.70 -9.43 -17.96
CA ALA A 105 -13.51 -9.88 -19.34
C ALA A 105 -14.78 -9.66 -20.17
N ASP A 106 -15.95 -10.00 -19.63
CA ASP A 106 -17.23 -9.83 -20.32
C ASP A 106 -17.54 -8.34 -20.54
N ALA A 107 -17.41 -7.52 -19.49
CA ALA A 107 -17.71 -6.09 -19.59
C ALA A 107 -16.76 -5.38 -20.56
N HIS A 108 -15.48 -5.77 -20.58
CA HIS A 108 -14.51 -5.20 -21.49
C HIS A 108 -14.82 -5.61 -22.94
N SER A 109 -15.10 -6.90 -23.17
CA SER A 109 -15.42 -7.44 -24.49
C SER A 109 -16.68 -6.79 -25.08
N GLU A 110 -17.68 -6.55 -24.24
CA GLU A 110 -18.95 -5.93 -24.63
C GLU A 110 -18.88 -4.41 -24.66
N GLN A 111 -17.75 -3.82 -24.26
CA GLN A 111 -17.59 -2.38 -24.11
C GLN A 111 -18.68 -1.75 -23.22
N ASN A 112 -19.06 -2.48 -22.18
CA ASN A 112 -20.14 -2.10 -21.28
C ASN A 112 -19.56 -1.23 -20.13
N GLU A 113 -19.58 0.10 -20.35
CA GLU A 113 -19.06 1.07 -19.39
C GLU A 113 -19.77 0.99 -18.05
N GLN A 114 -21.10 0.80 -18.06
CA GLN A 114 -21.89 0.72 -16.83
C GLN A 114 -21.49 -0.50 -16.00
N ALA A 115 -21.29 -1.65 -16.65
CA ALA A 115 -20.83 -2.85 -15.95
C ALA A 115 -19.43 -2.68 -15.38
N LEU A 116 -18.53 -2.03 -16.12
CA LEU A 116 -17.19 -1.71 -15.64
C LEU A 116 -17.24 -0.81 -14.42
N GLN A 117 -18.08 0.23 -14.44
CA GLN A 117 -18.22 1.14 -13.31
C GLN A 117 -18.79 0.44 -12.07
N GLN A 118 -19.78 -0.44 -12.27
CA GLN A 118 -20.34 -1.23 -11.16
C GLN A 118 -19.27 -2.14 -10.55
N LEU A 119 -18.47 -2.77 -11.40
CA LEU A 119 -17.39 -3.63 -10.94
C LEU A 119 -16.34 -2.82 -10.17
N ALA A 120 -15.97 -1.63 -10.68
CA ALA A 120 -15.05 -0.73 -9.98
C ALA A 120 -15.56 -0.39 -8.58
N ASN A 121 -16.84 -0.11 -8.45
CA ASN A 121 -17.47 0.20 -7.16
C ASN A 121 -17.45 -1.00 -6.22
N GLU A 122 -17.71 -2.19 -6.75
CA GLU A 122 -17.66 -3.44 -5.97
C GLU A 122 -16.26 -3.70 -5.43
N ILE A 123 -15.24 -3.51 -6.27
CA ILE A 123 -13.85 -3.70 -5.84
C ILE A 123 -13.45 -2.63 -4.81
N SER A 124 -13.88 -1.37 -4.98
CA SER A 124 -13.62 -0.32 -4.00
C SER A 124 -14.23 -0.67 -2.65
N GLN A 125 -15.42 -1.23 -2.61
CA GLN A 125 -16.05 -1.66 -1.38
C GLN A 125 -15.28 -2.82 -0.74
N ALA A 126 -14.85 -3.79 -1.55
CA ALA A 126 -14.02 -4.90 -1.05
C ALA A 126 -12.71 -4.40 -0.46
N GLN A 127 -12.10 -3.38 -1.06
CA GLN A 127 -10.89 -2.75 -0.55
C GLN A 127 -11.12 -2.08 0.81
N GLN A 128 -12.22 -1.36 0.97
CA GLN A 128 -12.57 -0.74 2.24
C GLN A 128 -12.81 -1.77 3.34
N ASP A 129 -13.54 -2.84 3.02
CA ASP A 129 -13.79 -3.92 3.97
C ASP A 129 -12.48 -4.60 4.39
N LEU A 130 -11.57 -4.78 3.44
CA LEU A 130 -10.24 -5.36 3.69
C LEU A 130 -9.44 -4.50 4.67
N LEU A 131 -9.47 -3.17 4.51
CA LEU A 131 -8.75 -2.27 5.42
C LEU A 131 -9.28 -2.36 6.84
N GLN A 132 -10.58 -2.51 7.02
CA GLN A 132 -11.18 -2.72 8.35
C GLN A 132 -10.71 -4.04 8.95
N GLN A 133 -10.66 -5.11 8.14
CA GLN A 133 -10.17 -6.41 8.59
C GLN A 133 -8.68 -6.34 8.98
N LEU A 134 -7.88 -5.61 8.20
CA LEU A 134 -6.45 -5.39 8.53
C LEU A 134 -6.30 -4.67 9.86
N GLN A 135 -7.09 -3.62 10.09
CA GLN A 135 -7.07 -2.89 11.35
C GLN A 135 -7.35 -3.83 12.53
N GLN A 136 -8.37 -4.68 12.39
CA GLN A 136 -8.74 -5.65 13.44
C GLN A 136 -7.63 -6.68 13.64
N ALA A 137 -7.04 -7.18 12.56
CA ALA A 137 -5.98 -8.20 12.65
C ALA A 137 -4.74 -7.64 13.36
N PHE A 138 -4.32 -6.40 13.04
CA PHE A 138 -3.19 -5.78 13.74
C PHE A 138 -3.50 -5.49 15.20
N SER A 139 -4.71 -5.01 15.50
CA SER A 139 -5.13 -4.75 16.89
C SER A 139 -5.13 -6.02 17.73
N ALA A 140 -5.51 -7.16 17.13
CA ALA A 140 -5.54 -8.46 17.80
C ALA A 140 -4.20 -9.21 17.68
N GLN A 141 -3.18 -8.61 17.08
CA GLN A 141 -1.86 -9.22 16.84
C GLN A 141 -1.96 -10.54 16.06
N GLN A 142 -2.92 -10.63 15.15
CA GLN A 142 -3.11 -11.78 14.27
C GLN A 142 -2.33 -11.55 12.98
N TYR A 143 -1.01 -11.70 13.05
CA TYR A 143 -0.11 -11.30 11.96
C TYR A 143 -0.21 -12.21 10.74
N GLU A 144 -0.45 -13.51 10.93
CA GLU A 144 -0.66 -14.42 9.79
C GLU A 144 -1.93 -14.06 9.02
N THR A 145 -3.00 -13.71 9.72
CA THR A 145 -4.23 -13.22 9.11
C THR A 145 -3.96 -11.93 8.34
N ALA A 146 -3.20 -11.00 8.95
CA ALA A 146 -2.83 -9.75 8.29
C ALA A 146 -2.03 -10.01 7.01
N ALA A 147 -1.12 -10.99 7.02
CA ALA A 147 -0.34 -11.35 5.83
C ALA A 147 -1.24 -11.83 4.69
N GLN A 148 -2.23 -12.67 5.00
CA GLN A 148 -3.20 -13.12 4.01
C GLN A 148 -4.01 -11.95 3.44
N LEU A 149 -4.41 -11.02 4.31
CA LEU A 149 -5.16 -9.83 3.88
C LEU A 149 -4.32 -8.92 2.99
N VAL A 150 -3.03 -8.77 3.27
CA VAL A 150 -2.12 -8.00 2.40
C VAL A 150 -2.13 -8.57 0.98
N ARG A 151 -2.07 -9.88 0.86
CA ARG A 151 -2.09 -10.54 -0.45
C ARG A 151 -3.40 -10.32 -1.18
N GLN A 152 -4.52 -10.45 -0.46
CA GLN A 152 -5.82 -10.14 -1.02
C GLN A 152 -5.89 -8.68 -1.48
N GLY A 153 -5.34 -7.77 -0.68
CA GLY A 153 -5.29 -6.34 -1.02
C GLY A 153 -4.48 -6.05 -2.27
N ARG A 154 -3.36 -6.75 -2.47
CA ARG A 154 -2.56 -6.62 -3.69
C ARG A 154 -3.34 -7.08 -4.93
N PHE A 155 -4.07 -8.19 -4.80
CA PHE A 155 -4.95 -8.65 -5.88
C PHE A 155 -6.01 -7.61 -6.22
N LEU A 156 -6.68 -7.06 -5.21
CA LEU A 156 -7.72 -6.05 -5.41
C LEU A 156 -7.17 -4.79 -6.07
N ALA A 157 -5.98 -4.35 -5.65
CA ALA A 157 -5.33 -3.17 -6.23
C ALA A 157 -5.02 -3.37 -7.71
N LYS A 158 -4.50 -4.54 -8.08
CA LYS A 158 -4.19 -4.87 -9.46
C LYS A 158 -5.46 -4.95 -10.31
N LEU A 159 -6.49 -5.60 -9.79
CA LEU A 159 -7.78 -5.72 -10.48
C LEU A 159 -8.40 -4.34 -10.70
N GLN A 160 -8.36 -3.46 -9.70
CA GLN A 160 -8.88 -2.11 -9.84
C GLN A 160 -8.15 -1.33 -10.93
N GLN A 161 -6.83 -1.46 -11.01
CA GLN A 161 -6.04 -0.84 -12.08
C GLN A 161 -6.48 -1.33 -13.45
N GLU A 162 -6.72 -2.63 -13.60
CA GLU A 162 -7.17 -3.21 -14.86
C GLU A 162 -8.57 -2.72 -15.25
N ILE A 163 -9.46 -2.57 -14.27
CA ILE A 163 -10.81 -2.03 -14.50
C ILE A 163 -10.71 -0.57 -14.96
N GLN A 164 -9.91 0.24 -14.27
CA GLN A 164 -9.74 1.64 -14.64
C GLN A 164 -9.12 1.80 -16.03
N ALA A 165 -8.21 0.91 -16.41
CA ALA A 165 -7.61 0.91 -17.74
C ALA A 165 -8.63 0.54 -18.82
N ALA A 166 -9.66 -0.24 -18.49
CA ALA A 166 -10.72 -0.63 -19.43
C ALA A 166 -11.81 0.43 -19.56
N LEU A 167 -11.91 1.37 -18.61
CA LEU A 167 -12.86 2.47 -18.68
C LEU A 167 -12.40 3.52 -19.69
N PRO A 168 -13.34 4.14 -20.46
CA PRO A 168 -12.98 5.18 -21.44
C PRO A 168 -12.47 6.46 -20.79
#